data_189cf18ea03b93adabac57f657161df1
#
_entry.id   189cf18ea03b93adabac57f657161df1
#
_cell.length_a   1.000
_cell.length_b   1.000
_cell.length_c   1.000
_cell.angle_alpha   90.00
_cell.angle_beta   90.00
_cell.angle_gamma   90.00
#
_symmetry.space_group_name_H-M   'P 1'
#
loop_
_entity.id
_entity.type
_entity.pdbx_description
1 polymer ?
#
loop_
_entity_poly.entity_id
_entity_poly.type
_entity_poly.pdbx_seq_one_letter_code
_entity_poly.pdbx_strand_id
1 'polypeptide(L)'
;MGVNKIFGFSHTHLSGTGIPDYGDILIMPTTGELLLNNGADGNPGYASEFSHDKEIAQTGFYKVFLEDYNINVELTASPRVGFHKYTFPKNNPAQIVLDLEHRDRLIEYNIQLIDSVTIQGLRYSNDWAKEQKVHFYMKFSKKINEVTFNEKKSIAGISFGKLNNPLLVKVGISAVSVDGAKANL
;
A
#
# COMPACT_ATOMS: atom_id res chain seq x y z
N MET A 1 16.90 -8.96 20.21
CA MET A 1 15.61 -9.31 19.59
C MET A 1 15.39 -8.32 18.46
N GLY A 2 15.28 -8.76 17.21
CA GLY A 2 14.98 -7.86 16.10
C GLY A 2 13.57 -7.31 16.26
N VAL A 3 13.40 -6.01 16.08
CA VAL A 3 12.08 -5.39 16.05
C VAL A 3 11.38 -5.86 14.79
N ASN A 4 10.22 -6.50 14.92
CA ASN A 4 9.41 -6.89 13.78
C ASN A 4 8.70 -5.66 13.24
N LYS A 5 9.05 -5.25 12.01
CA LYS A 5 8.44 -4.09 11.33
C LYS A 5 7.74 -4.50 10.04
N ILE A 6 6.55 -3.93 9.82
CA ILE A 6 5.83 -3.97 8.55
C ILE A 6 6.06 -2.64 7.83
N PHE A 7 6.57 -2.72 6.60
CA PHE A 7 6.79 -1.57 5.72
C PHE A 7 5.58 -1.27 4.84
N GLY A 8 4.64 -2.19 4.73
CA GLY A 8 3.42 -2.05 3.96
C GLY A 8 2.94 -3.37 3.38
N PHE A 9 1.89 -3.28 2.57
CA PHE A 9 1.22 -4.43 1.95
C PHE A 9 1.27 -4.25 0.44
N SER A 10 2.06 -5.10 -0.22
CA SER A 10 2.24 -5.11 -1.68
C SER A 10 1.22 -6.03 -2.37
N HIS A 11 1.00 -5.80 -3.67
CA HIS A 11 0.01 -6.53 -4.46
C HIS A 11 0.63 -7.59 -5.39
N THR A 12 1.95 -7.67 -5.41
CA THR A 12 2.74 -8.74 -6.04
C THR A 12 3.80 -9.19 -5.07
N HIS A 13 4.20 -10.46 -5.11
CA HIS A 13 5.23 -10.98 -4.21
C HIS A 13 5.85 -12.26 -4.74
N LEU A 14 7.19 -12.42 -4.55
CA LEU A 14 7.91 -13.66 -4.69
C LEU A 14 8.35 -14.17 -3.32
N SER A 15 7.82 -15.32 -2.90
CA SER A 15 8.17 -15.92 -1.62
C SER A 15 9.45 -16.74 -1.70
N GLY A 16 10.35 -16.55 -0.72
CA GLY A 16 11.49 -17.45 -0.48
C GLY A 16 12.64 -17.34 -1.47
N THR A 17 12.65 -16.38 -2.36
CA THR A 17 13.69 -16.25 -3.40
C THR A 17 14.90 -15.43 -2.99
N GLY A 18 14.73 -14.50 -2.02
CA GLY A 18 15.76 -13.51 -1.68
C GLY A 18 15.99 -12.45 -2.77
N ILE A 19 15.16 -12.42 -3.82
CA ILE A 19 15.21 -11.47 -4.93
C ILE A 19 14.23 -10.33 -4.64
N PRO A 20 14.57 -9.05 -4.92
CA PRO A 20 13.74 -7.90 -4.63
C PRO A 20 12.59 -7.68 -5.61
N ASP A 21 12.56 -8.41 -6.72
CA ASP A 21 11.49 -8.32 -7.73
C ASP A 21 10.12 -8.63 -7.13
N TYR A 22 9.13 -7.96 -7.66
CA TYR A 22 7.78 -7.89 -7.12
C TYR A 22 7.78 -7.24 -5.71
N GLY A 23 6.69 -6.92 -5.21
CA GLY A 23 6.51 -6.01 -4.08
C GLY A 23 5.87 -4.72 -4.58
N ASP A 24 5.27 -4.82 -5.79
CA ASP A 24 4.67 -3.68 -6.48
C ASP A 24 3.42 -3.20 -5.79
N ILE A 25 3.15 -1.90 -6.00
CA ILE A 25 1.96 -1.21 -5.53
C ILE A 25 1.80 -1.41 -4.02
N LEU A 26 2.81 -0.95 -3.29
CA LEU A 26 2.81 -1.03 -1.84
C LEU A 26 1.93 0.06 -1.25
N ILE A 27 1.05 -0.33 -0.33
CA ILE A 27 0.27 0.63 0.46
C ILE A 27 0.45 0.38 1.95
N MET A 28 0.51 1.48 2.73
CA MET A 28 0.64 1.44 4.18
C MET A 28 -0.37 2.39 4.83
N PRO A 29 -1.28 1.91 5.69
CA PRO A 29 -2.16 2.78 6.46
C PRO A 29 -1.37 3.43 7.61
N THR A 30 -1.54 4.74 7.80
CA THR A 30 -0.87 5.53 8.82
C THR A 30 -1.81 6.53 9.51
N THR A 31 -1.38 7.07 10.64
CA THR A 31 -2.03 8.16 11.36
C THR A 31 -0.99 9.17 11.86
N GLY A 32 -1.42 10.37 12.21
CA GLY A 32 -0.52 11.39 12.75
C GLY A 32 0.24 12.16 11.66
N GLU A 33 1.53 12.34 11.84
CA GLU A 33 2.38 12.99 10.85
C GLU A 33 2.51 12.12 9.60
N LEU A 34 2.35 12.73 8.43
CA LEU A 34 2.51 12.03 7.15
C LEU A 34 3.99 11.96 6.80
N LEU A 35 4.55 10.76 6.88
CA LEU A 35 5.92 10.47 6.47
C LEU A 35 5.89 9.71 5.13
N LEU A 36 6.68 10.17 4.16
CA LEU A 36 6.83 9.56 2.83
C LEU A 36 8.14 8.77 2.67
N ASN A 37 8.89 8.59 3.75
CA ASN A 37 10.05 7.70 3.85
C ASN A 37 9.61 6.42 4.55
N ASN A 38 10.14 5.27 4.13
CA ASN A 38 9.79 3.97 4.72
C ASN A 38 10.51 3.68 6.05
N GLY A 39 11.57 4.41 6.39
CA GLY A 39 12.36 4.24 7.62
C GLY A 39 13.38 3.10 7.58
N ALA A 40 13.63 2.49 6.41
CA ALA A 40 14.65 1.44 6.28
C ALA A 40 16.09 1.96 6.42
N ASP A 41 16.29 3.25 6.19
CA ASP A 41 17.57 3.97 6.31
C ASP A 41 17.88 4.43 7.74
N GLY A 42 17.03 4.12 8.71
CA GLY A 42 17.16 4.53 10.11
C GLY A 42 16.57 5.91 10.43
N ASN A 43 16.07 6.63 9.44
CA ASN A 43 15.33 7.88 9.62
C ASN A 43 13.84 7.58 10.00
N PRO A 44 13.11 8.56 10.56
CA PRO A 44 11.68 8.43 10.76
C PRO A 44 10.96 8.07 9.46
N GLY A 45 10.08 7.09 9.50
CA GLY A 45 9.38 6.61 8.32
C GLY A 45 8.03 5.99 8.65
N TYR A 46 7.31 5.60 7.61
CA TYR A 46 5.95 5.07 7.73
C TYR A 46 5.88 3.60 8.15
N ALA A 47 6.99 2.86 8.29
CA ALA A 47 6.95 1.49 8.80
C ALA A 47 6.39 1.42 10.22
N SER A 48 5.73 0.34 10.57
CA SER A 48 5.16 0.12 11.92
C SER A 48 5.67 -1.15 12.55
N GLU A 49 5.88 -1.10 13.86
CA GLU A 49 6.07 -2.28 14.69
C GLU A 49 4.79 -3.12 14.74
N PHE A 50 4.96 -4.43 14.87
CA PHE A 50 3.87 -5.38 15.07
C PHE A 50 4.32 -6.56 15.95
N SER A 51 3.35 -7.28 16.51
CA SER A 51 3.58 -8.50 17.28
C SER A 51 2.84 -9.68 16.66
N HIS A 52 3.50 -10.84 16.58
CA HIS A 52 2.87 -12.09 16.18
C HIS A 52 1.72 -12.51 17.08
N ASP A 53 1.68 -12.04 18.34
CA ASP A 53 0.56 -12.28 19.26
C ASP A 53 -0.74 -11.57 18.80
N LYS A 54 -0.62 -10.57 17.92
CA LYS A 54 -1.72 -9.79 17.37
C LYS A 54 -1.86 -10.00 15.85
N GLU A 55 -1.33 -11.11 15.35
CA GLU A 55 -1.34 -11.50 13.95
C GLU A 55 -2.17 -12.77 13.73
N ILE A 56 -2.91 -12.82 12.64
CA ILE A 56 -3.65 -14.00 12.18
C ILE A 56 -3.33 -14.21 10.70
N ALA A 57 -2.75 -15.35 10.36
CA ALA A 57 -2.51 -15.77 9.00
C ALA A 57 -3.27 -17.08 8.72
N GLN A 58 -4.23 -17.01 7.79
CA GLN A 58 -5.04 -18.16 7.35
C GLN A 58 -5.13 -18.15 5.83
N THR A 59 -5.47 -19.28 5.23
CA THR A 59 -5.69 -19.34 3.78
C THR A 59 -6.74 -18.31 3.35
N GLY A 60 -6.33 -17.36 2.50
CA GLY A 60 -7.20 -16.30 1.99
C GLY A 60 -7.51 -15.16 2.96
N PHE A 61 -6.93 -15.14 4.17
CA PHE A 61 -7.15 -14.07 5.14
C PHE A 61 -5.90 -13.77 5.96
N TYR A 62 -5.56 -12.50 6.06
CA TYR A 62 -4.50 -12.00 6.93
C TYR A 62 -5.00 -10.85 7.79
N LYS A 63 -4.60 -10.84 9.06
CA LYS A 63 -4.92 -9.76 10.00
C LYS A 63 -3.69 -9.44 10.83
N VAL A 64 -3.43 -8.14 11.05
CA VAL A 64 -2.37 -7.66 11.93
C VAL A 64 -2.75 -6.34 12.59
N PHE A 65 -2.18 -6.07 13.74
CA PHE A 65 -2.28 -4.79 14.42
C PHE A 65 -0.97 -4.01 14.26
N LEU A 66 -1.05 -2.80 13.69
CA LEU A 66 0.07 -1.88 13.55
C LEU A 66 0.19 -1.05 14.83
N GLU A 67 1.26 -1.30 15.60
CA GLU A 67 1.37 -0.78 16.97
C GLU A 67 1.63 0.72 17.02
N ASP A 68 2.46 1.26 16.12
CA ASP A 68 2.78 2.69 16.08
C ASP A 68 1.57 3.56 15.72
N TYR A 69 0.61 3.00 14.99
CA TYR A 69 -0.56 3.73 14.47
C TYR A 69 -1.87 3.34 15.14
N ASN A 70 -1.89 2.28 15.96
CA ASN A 70 -3.12 1.70 16.53
C ASN A 70 -4.16 1.35 15.44
N ILE A 71 -3.71 0.78 14.32
CA ILE A 71 -4.55 0.40 13.19
C ILE A 71 -4.72 -1.12 13.14
N ASN A 72 -5.96 -1.60 13.06
CA ASN A 72 -6.24 -2.98 12.67
C ASN A 72 -6.28 -3.07 11.15
N VAL A 73 -5.50 -3.99 10.60
CA VAL A 73 -5.43 -4.32 9.18
C VAL A 73 -6.02 -5.70 8.97
N GLU A 74 -6.95 -5.82 8.01
CA GLU A 74 -7.51 -7.10 7.58
C GLU A 74 -7.42 -7.15 6.05
N LEU A 75 -6.84 -8.24 5.52
CA LEU A 75 -6.55 -8.41 4.10
C LEU A 75 -7.11 -9.71 3.57
N THR A 76 -7.60 -9.66 2.34
CA THR A 76 -7.91 -10.82 1.51
C THR A 76 -7.61 -10.51 0.04
N ALA A 77 -7.60 -11.50 -0.81
CA ALA A 77 -7.32 -11.30 -2.22
C ALA A 77 -8.09 -12.28 -3.12
N SER A 78 -8.38 -11.84 -4.33
CA SER A 78 -8.67 -12.69 -5.49
C SER A 78 -7.41 -12.76 -6.39
N PRO A 79 -7.40 -13.51 -7.50
CA PRO A 79 -6.18 -13.67 -8.32
C PRO A 79 -5.53 -12.36 -8.80
N ARG A 80 -6.29 -11.25 -8.92
CA ARG A 80 -5.81 -9.97 -9.45
C ARG A 80 -6.30 -8.75 -8.68
N VAL A 81 -6.89 -8.95 -7.50
CA VAL A 81 -7.41 -7.86 -6.67
C VAL A 81 -7.00 -8.08 -5.22
N GLY A 82 -6.28 -7.13 -4.65
CA GLY A 82 -6.13 -7.01 -3.20
C GLY A 82 -7.33 -6.30 -2.60
N PHE A 83 -7.85 -6.81 -1.50
CA PHE A 83 -8.93 -6.19 -0.74
C PHE A 83 -8.47 -5.95 0.69
N HIS A 84 -8.48 -4.69 1.11
CA HIS A 84 -8.00 -4.25 2.41
C HIS A 84 -9.13 -3.61 3.21
N LYS A 85 -9.12 -3.87 4.51
CA LYS A 85 -9.96 -3.18 5.49
C LYS A 85 -9.08 -2.63 6.59
N TYR A 86 -9.12 -1.32 6.77
CA TYR A 86 -8.37 -0.61 7.78
C TYR A 86 -9.30 0.02 8.81
N THR A 87 -9.11 -0.34 10.09
CA THR A 87 -9.83 0.27 11.21
C THR A 87 -8.89 1.21 11.93
N PHE A 88 -9.12 2.51 11.74
CA PHE A 88 -8.33 3.59 12.32
C PHE A 88 -8.83 3.99 13.72
N PRO A 89 -7.95 4.54 14.59
CA PRO A 89 -8.38 5.16 15.83
C PRO A 89 -9.23 6.40 15.54
N LYS A 90 -10.35 6.55 16.26
CA LYS A 90 -11.40 7.57 15.97
C LYS A 90 -10.92 9.01 15.97
N ASN A 91 -9.88 9.32 16.77
CA ASN A 91 -9.45 10.71 16.96
C ASN A 91 -8.34 11.17 16.02
N ASN A 92 -7.78 10.25 15.25
CA ASN A 92 -6.64 10.51 14.38
C ASN A 92 -7.10 10.57 12.90
N PRO A 93 -6.45 11.39 12.06
CA PRO A 93 -6.69 11.36 10.63
C PRO A 93 -6.27 10.01 10.04
N ALA A 94 -7.12 9.45 9.19
CA ALA A 94 -6.81 8.24 8.43
C ALA A 94 -6.02 8.62 7.17
N GLN A 95 -4.91 7.94 6.94
CA GLN A 95 -4.03 8.15 5.81
C GLN A 95 -3.60 6.82 5.20
N ILE A 96 -3.29 6.84 3.91
CA ILE A 96 -2.63 5.74 3.18
C ILE A 96 -1.39 6.31 2.50
N VAL A 97 -0.24 5.71 2.72
CA VAL A 97 0.93 5.92 1.88
C VAL A 97 0.89 4.91 0.75
N LEU A 98 0.94 5.39 -0.50
CA LEU A 98 1.16 4.59 -1.71
C LEU A 98 2.60 4.79 -2.14
N ASP A 99 3.41 3.74 -2.08
CA ASP A 99 4.83 3.78 -2.42
C ASP A 99 5.12 2.92 -3.65
N LEU A 100 5.57 3.57 -4.73
CA LEU A 100 6.01 2.91 -5.95
C LEU A 100 7.54 2.73 -6.01
N GLU A 101 8.32 3.32 -5.09
CA GLU A 101 9.78 3.15 -4.99
C GLU A 101 10.18 1.88 -4.23
N HIS A 102 9.23 1.22 -3.56
CA HIS A 102 9.52 0.04 -2.76
C HIS A 102 10.17 -1.06 -3.60
N ARG A 103 11.28 -1.64 -3.08
CA ARG A 103 12.06 -2.75 -3.64
C ARG A 103 12.99 -2.39 -4.79
N ASP A 104 12.75 -2.94 -5.99
CA ASP A 104 13.61 -2.90 -7.16
C ASP A 104 13.68 -1.52 -7.84
N ARG A 105 14.52 -1.39 -8.86
CA ARG A 105 14.78 -0.12 -9.52
C ARG A 105 13.58 0.35 -10.35
N LEU A 106 12.98 1.46 -9.93
CA LEU A 106 11.90 2.12 -10.63
C LEU A 106 12.42 2.82 -11.91
N ILE A 107 11.75 2.59 -13.05
CA ILE A 107 12.10 3.12 -14.38
C ILE A 107 11.07 4.18 -14.80
N GLU A 108 9.79 3.81 -14.81
CA GLU A 108 8.69 4.66 -15.20
C GLU A 108 7.51 4.43 -14.24
N TYR A 109 6.81 5.49 -13.93
CA TYR A 109 5.68 5.41 -13.00
C TYR A 109 4.76 6.60 -13.19
N ASN A 110 3.52 6.43 -12.78
CA ASN A 110 2.61 7.53 -12.55
C ASN A 110 1.59 7.18 -11.47
N ILE A 111 1.09 8.22 -10.80
CA ILE A 111 -0.02 8.16 -9.85
C ILE A 111 -1.00 9.25 -10.25
N GLN A 112 -2.24 8.87 -10.58
CA GLN A 112 -3.28 9.79 -11.06
C GLN A 112 -4.53 9.69 -10.18
N LEU A 113 -4.96 10.81 -9.62
CA LEU A 113 -6.27 10.96 -8.99
C LEU A 113 -7.32 11.11 -10.11
N ILE A 114 -8.25 10.17 -10.21
CA ILE A 114 -9.30 10.13 -11.24
C ILE A 114 -10.57 10.81 -10.78
N ASP A 115 -10.95 10.50 -9.55
CA ASP A 115 -12.09 11.12 -8.87
C ASP A 115 -11.87 11.09 -7.35
N SER A 116 -12.87 11.53 -6.59
CA SER A 116 -12.76 11.65 -5.14
C SER A 116 -12.55 10.33 -4.38
N VAL A 117 -12.61 9.18 -5.03
CA VAL A 117 -12.46 7.84 -4.43
C VAL A 117 -11.58 6.90 -5.23
N THR A 118 -10.91 7.40 -6.30
CA THR A 118 -10.20 6.55 -7.24
C THR A 118 -8.82 7.09 -7.59
N ILE A 119 -7.81 6.24 -7.47
CA ILE A 119 -6.45 6.48 -7.94
C ILE A 119 -6.05 5.35 -8.88
N GLN A 120 -5.34 5.68 -9.96
CA GLN A 120 -4.78 4.71 -10.89
C GLN A 120 -3.33 5.04 -11.22
N GLY A 121 -2.65 4.10 -11.86
CA GLY A 121 -1.29 4.37 -12.31
C GLY A 121 -0.56 3.16 -12.87
N LEU A 122 0.73 3.37 -13.00
CA LEU A 122 1.70 2.41 -13.50
C LEU A 122 2.92 2.39 -12.59
N ARG A 123 3.47 1.22 -12.37
CA ARG A 123 4.82 1.00 -11.89
C ARG A 123 5.56 0.14 -12.90
N TYR A 124 6.64 0.68 -13.49
CA TYR A 124 7.56 -0.06 -14.34
C TYR A 124 8.93 -0.08 -13.69
N SER A 125 9.43 -1.27 -13.44
CA SER A 125 10.68 -1.49 -12.73
C SER A 125 11.53 -2.56 -13.40
N ASN A 126 12.78 -2.66 -13.03
CA ASN A 126 13.65 -3.77 -13.39
C ASN A 126 14.64 -4.08 -12.27
N ASP A 127 14.98 -5.36 -12.20
CA ASP A 127 16.13 -5.89 -11.49
C ASP A 127 16.49 -7.22 -12.15
N TRP A 128 16.17 -8.34 -11.53
CA TRP A 128 16.30 -9.65 -12.14
C TRP A 128 15.29 -9.85 -13.28
N ALA A 129 14.03 -9.47 -13.05
CA ALA A 129 13.05 -9.28 -14.12
C ALA A 129 13.38 -7.98 -14.89
N LYS A 130 13.73 -8.11 -16.17
CA LYS A 130 14.23 -6.97 -16.99
C LYS A 130 13.18 -5.93 -17.28
N GLU A 131 11.94 -6.32 -17.45
CA GLU A 131 10.81 -5.46 -17.77
C GLU A 131 9.58 -5.89 -16.95
N GLN A 132 9.37 -5.24 -15.81
CA GLN A 132 8.23 -5.52 -14.95
C GLN A 132 7.27 -4.34 -14.94
N LYS A 133 6.14 -4.50 -15.61
CA LYS A 133 5.09 -3.47 -15.70
C LYS A 133 3.86 -3.92 -14.93
N VAL A 134 3.46 -3.13 -13.94
CA VAL A 134 2.24 -3.36 -13.17
C VAL A 134 1.40 -2.10 -13.21
N HIS A 135 0.28 -2.17 -13.90
CA HIS A 135 -0.76 -1.16 -13.88
C HIS A 135 -1.69 -1.44 -12.71
N PHE A 136 -2.17 -0.39 -12.06
CA PHE A 136 -3.11 -0.52 -10.96
C PHE A 136 -4.30 0.42 -11.10
N TYR A 137 -5.42 -0.01 -10.53
CA TYR A 137 -6.62 0.78 -10.35
C TYR A 137 -7.12 0.56 -8.91
N MET A 138 -7.12 1.62 -8.12
CA MET A 138 -7.38 1.58 -6.68
C MET A 138 -8.66 2.35 -6.36
N LYS A 139 -9.56 1.73 -5.61
CA LYS A 139 -10.83 2.33 -5.21
C LYS A 139 -11.00 2.32 -3.70
N PHE A 140 -11.34 3.48 -3.16
CA PHE A 140 -11.57 3.70 -1.74
C PHE A 140 -13.06 3.79 -1.42
N SER A 141 -13.49 3.29 -0.25
CA SER A 141 -14.86 3.41 0.24
C SER A 141 -15.20 4.78 0.83
N LYS A 142 -14.22 5.66 0.95
CA LYS A 142 -14.32 7.01 1.49
C LYS A 142 -13.73 8.02 0.53
N LYS A 143 -14.20 9.27 0.60
CA LYS A 143 -13.66 10.36 -0.20
C LYS A 143 -12.24 10.70 0.24
N ILE A 144 -11.38 10.90 -0.73
CA ILE A 144 -10.04 11.46 -0.58
C ILE A 144 -10.21 12.95 -0.30
N ASN A 145 -9.61 13.43 0.79
CA ASN A 145 -9.59 14.85 1.13
C ASN A 145 -8.40 15.55 0.47
N GLU A 146 -7.25 14.89 0.47
CA GLU A 146 -6.00 15.46 -0.01
C GLU A 146 -5.05 14.36 -0.49
N VAL A 147 -4.21 14.68 -1.48
CA VAL A 147 -3.10 13.83 -1.93
C VAL A 147 -1.82 14.68 -1.93
N THR A 148 -0.85 14.26 -1.15
CA THR A 148 0.48 14.89 -1.04
C THR A 148 1.51 13.96 -1.68
N PHE A 149 2.42 14.50 -2.47
CA PHE A 149 3.46 13.73 -3.15
C PHE A 149 4.86 14.04 -2.59
N ASN A 150 5.77 13.05 -2.67
CA ASN A 150 7.20 13.33 -2.57
C ASN A 150 7.68 14.15 -3.80
N GLU A 151 8.92 14.65 -3.76
CA GLU A 151 9.48 15.48 -4.84
C GLU A 151 9.42 14.80 -6.23
N LYS A 152 9.66 13.49 -6.28
CA LYS A 152 9.64 12.69 -7.51
C LYS A 152 8.24 12.29 -7.97
N LYS A 153 7.21 12.48 -7.14
CA LYS A 153 5.83 12.01 -7.37
C LYS A 153 5.68 10.49 -7.52
N SER A 154 6.61 9.74 -6.94
CA SER A 154 6.62 8.28 -6.91
C SER A 154 6.00 7.70 -5.63
N ILE A 155 5.84 8.55 -4.59
CA ILE A 155 5.18 8.21 -3.34
C ILE A 155 4.08 9.23 -3.09
N ALA A 156 2.89 8.75 -2.74
CA ALA A 156 1.74 9.59 -2.44
C ALA A 156 1.20 9.30 -1.03
N GLY A 157 1.00 10.34 -0.26
CA GLY A 157 0.20 10.32 0.97
C GLY A 157 -1.24 10.72 0.67
N ILE A 158 -2.19 9.85 0.98
CA ILE A 158 -3.61 10.01 0.68
C ILE A 158 -4.35 10.18 1.98
N SER A 159 -4.95 11.33 2.23
CA SER A 159 -5.67 11.66 3.48
C SER A 159 -7.18 11.54 3.31
N PHE A 160 -7.84 10.98 4.33
CA PHE A 160 -9.30 10.80 4.39
C PHE A 160 -9.92 11.57 5.57
N GLY A 161 -9.10 12.26 6.38
CA GLY A 161 -9.56 12.88 7.62
C GLY A 161 -9.94 11.85 8.69
N LYS A 162 -10.75 12.25 9.67
CA LYS A 162 -11.20 11.36 10.75
C LYS A 162 -12.32 10.44 10.27
N LEU A 163 -12.19 9.15 10.52
CA LEU A 163 -13.16 8.14 10.10
C LEU A 163 -13.82 7.45 11.30
N ASN A 164 -15.15 7.35 11.27
CA ASN A 164 -15.91 6.60 12.27
C ASN A 164 -16.12 5.12 11.89
N ASN A 165 -15.93 4.79 10.63
CA ASN A 165 -16.08 3.44 10.08
C ASN A 165 -14.81 3.04 9.33
N PRO A 166 -14.51 1.74 9.21
CA PRO A 166 -13.36 1.26 8.48
C PRO A 166 -13.27 1.83 7.06
N LEU A 167 -12.05 2.05 6.60
CA LEU A 167 -11.73 2.33 5.21
C LEU A 167 -11.54 0.99 4.49
N LEU A 168 -12.32 0.78 3.43
CA LEU A 168 -12.14 -0.34 2.51
C LEU A 168 -11.37 0.14 1.28
N VAL A 169 -10.39 -0.65 0.85
CA VAL A 169 -9.59 -0.39 -0.35
C VAL A 169 -9.59 -1.62 -1.22
N LYS A 170 -9.89 -1.44 -2.50
CA LYS A 170 -9.70 -2.47 -3.53
C LYS A 170 -8.59 -2.01 -4.47
N VAL A 171 -7.67 -2.90 -4.78
CA VAL A 171 -6.58 -2.63 -5.72
C VAL A 171 -6.56 -3.73 -6.78
N GLY A 172 -7.08 -3.40 -7.96
CA GLY A 172 -6.95 -4.23 -9.16
C GLY A 172 -5.59 -4.01 -9.80
N ILE A 173 -4.94 -5.08 -10.25
CA ILE A 173 -3.65 -5.03 -10.95
C ILE A 173 -3.73 -5.70 -12.31
N SER A 174 -2.88 -5.25 -13.24
CA SER A 174 -2.73 -5.84 -14.58
C SER A 174 -1.33 -5.59 -15.12
N ALA A 175 -0.74 -6.59 -15.77
CA ALA A 175 0.53 -6.43 -16.49
C ALA A 175 0.35 -5.76 -17.88
N VAL A 176 -0.88 -5.52 -18.32
CA VAL A 176 -1.19 -5.09 -19.69
C VAL A 176 -1.58 -3.61 -19.76
N SER A 177 -2.54 -3.17 -18.93
CA SER A 177 -3.07 -1.81 -18.97
C SER A 177 -3.82 -1.43 -17.72
N VAL A 178 -4.03 -0.12 -17.52
CA VAL A 178 -4.91 0.42 -16.47
C VAL A 178 -6.36 -0.05 -16.66
N ASP A 179 -6.85 -0.11 -17.92
CA ASP A 179 -8.20 -0.64 -18.19
C ASP A 179 -8.32 -2.12 -17.80
N GLY A 180 -7.26 -2.90 -18.01
CA GLY A 180 -7.18 -4.27 -17.52
C GLY A 180 -7.22 -4.35 -15.99
N ALA A 181 -6.51 -3.47 -15.29
CA ALA A 181 -6.56 -3.37 -13.83
C ALA A 181 -7.95 -2.99 -13.31
N LYS A 182 -8.61 -2.03 -13.99
CA LYS A 182 -9.99 -1.61 -13.70
C LYS A 182 -11.00 -2.74 -13.94
N ALA A 183 -10.85 -3.49 -15.03
CA ALA A 183 -11.76 -4.60 -15.37
C ALA A 183 -11.63 -5.79 -14.40
N ASN A 184 -10.50 -5.92 -13.69
CA ASN A 184 -10.29 -6.94 -12.66
C ASN A 184 -10.97 -6.60 -11.33
N LEU A 185 -11.34 -5.34 -11.07
CA LEU A 185 -11.87 -4.83 -9.80
C LEU A 185 -13.36 -5.19 -9.58
#